data_8a6fbf1819ef6561a645647d934d8d54
#
_entry.id   8a6fbf1819ef6561a645647d934d8d54
#
_cell.length_a   1.000
_cell.length_b   1.000
_cell.length_c   1.000
_cell.angle_alpha   90.00
_cell.angle_beta   90.00
_cell.angle_gamma   90.00
#
_symmetry.space_group_name_H-M   'P 1'
#
loop_
_entity.id
_entity.type
_entity.pdbx_description
1 polymer ?
#
loop_
_entity_poly.entity_id
_entity_poly.type
_entity_poly.pdbx_seq_one_letter_code
_entity_poly.pdbx_strand_id
1 'polypeptide(L)'
;MLFLQTARHSPESCPTHNYEAKKVFGTFTAKMESLTKKHGIKVVGSWVSMPEHLVVTVCDAPNQEAMLNYMMEPEIMAWSGYQVAETRPVLTLEEAAKFAK
;
A
#
# COMPACT_ATOMS: atom_id res chain seq x y z
N MET A 1 3.31 -8.02 -12.37
CA MET A 1 4.35 -8.04 -11.32
C MET A 1 3.71 -7.75 -9.98
N LEU A 2 3.87 -8.64 -9.02
CA LEU A 2 3.24 -8.51 -7.72
C LEU A 2 4.13 -7.75 -6.74
N PHE A 3 3.49 -6.90 -5.94
CA PHE A 3 4.15 -6.16 -4.88
C PHE A 3 3.38 -6.35 -3.57
N LEU A 4 4.12 -6.58 -2.50
CA LEU A 4 3.58 -6.62 -1.15
C LEU A 4 3.94 -5.31 -0.46
N GLN A 5 2.93 -4.59 -0.02
CA GLN A 5 3.11 -3.37 0.76
C GLN A 5 2.70 -3.63 2.19
N THR A 6 3.54 -3.21 3.11
CA THR A 6 3.19 -3.19 4.53
C THR A 6 3.35 -1.76 5.02
N ALA A 7 2.38 -1.29 5.78
CA ALA A 7 2.40 0.06 6.33
C ALA A 7 1.99 -0.02 7.79
N ARG A 8 2.85 0.49 8.67
CA ARG A 8 2.60 0.49 10.10
C ARG A 8 2.69 1.91 10.61
N HIS A 9 1.74 2.31 11.43
CA HIS A 9 1.75 3.61 12.10
C HIS A 9 1.76 3.42 13.62
N SER A 10 2.29 4.42 14.33
CA SER A 10 2.25 4.41 15.78
C SER A 10 0.83 4.64 16.29
N PRO A 11 0.51 4.26 17.53
CA PRO A 11 -0.80 4.55 18.10
C PRO A 11 -1.17 6.03 18.05
N GLU A 12 -0.20 6.93 18.18
CA GLU A 12 -0.41 8.37 18.14
C GLU A 12 -0.85 8.86 16.76
N SER A 13 -0.41 8.19 15.71
CA SER A 13 -0.73 8.53 14.32
C SER A 13 -1.95 7.78 13.80
N CYS A 14 -2.63 7.02 14.64
CA CYS A 14 -3.77 6.21 14.24
C CYS A 14 -4.97 7.08 13.84
N PRO A 15 -5.58 6.85 12.66
CA PRO A 15 -6.76 7.62 12.24
C PRO A 15 -7.95 7.54 13.19
N THR A 16 -7.97 6.54 14.07
CA THR A 16 -9.08 6.41 15.03
C THR A 16 -9.14 7.54 16.06
N HIS A 17 -8.01 8.19 16.34
CA HIS A 17 -7.97 9.29 17.30
C HIS A 17 -7.07 10.46 16.91
N ASN A 18 -6.31 10.35 15.83
CA ASN A 18 -5.51 11.46 15.31
C ASN A 18 -6.30 12.13 14.20
N TYR A 19 -6.73 13.38 14.44
CA TYR A 19 -7.61 14.09 13.52
C TYR A 19 -6.97 14.33 12.15
N GLU A 20 -5.71 14.78 12.13
CA GLU A 20 -5.01 15.04 10.86
C GLU A 20 -4.77 13.74 10.08
N ALA A 21 -4.36 12.67 10.77
CA ALA A 21 -4.19 11.37 10.15
C ALA A 21 -5.51 10.86 9.58
N LYS A 22 -6.61 11.08 10.27
CA LYS A 22 -7.95 10.69 9.81
C LYS A 22 -8.33 11.40 8.52
N LYS A 23 -8.06 12.69 8.41
CA LYS A 23 -8.33 13.46 7.19
C LYS A 23 -7.51 12.95 6.01
N VAL A 24 -6.23 12.72 6.24
CA VAL A 24 -5.32 12.24 5.21
C VAL A 24 -5.70 10.82 4.76
N PHE A 25 -6.05 9.96 5.72
CA PHE A 25 -6.52 8.61 5.42
C PHE A 25 -7.81 8.63 4.60
N GLY A 26 -8.73 9.54 4.93
CA GLY A 26 -9.98 9.70 4.18
C GLY A 26 -9.74 10.09 2.73
N THR A 27 -8.82 11.03 2.50
CA THR A 27 -8.43 11.42 1.14
C THR A 27 -7.76 10.26 0.40
N PHE A 28 -6.86 9.54 1.08
CA PHE A 28 -6.20 8.37 0.51
C PHE A 28 -7.21 7.31 0.06
N THR A 29 -8.14 6.93 0.93
CA THR A 29 -9.14 5.90 0.60
C THR A 29 -10.07 6.34 -0.53
N ALA A 30 -10.42 7.64 -0.57
CA ALA A 30 -11.28 8.17 -1.63
C ALA A 30 -10.60 8.20 -3.00
N LYS A 31 -9.28 8.35 -3.04
CA LYS A 31 -8.52 8.48 -4.29
C LYS A 31 -7.82 7.20 -4.73
N MET A 32 -7.69 6.22 -3.85
CA MET A 32 -6.92 5.01 -4.12
C MET A 32 -7.34 4.30 -5.40
N GLU A 33 -8.64 4.12 -5.62
CA GLU A 33 -9.13 3.41 -6.79
C GLU A 33 -8.77 4.13 -8.10
N SER A 34 -9.02 5.44 -8.17
CA SER A 34 -8.71 6.22 -9.38
C SER A 34 -7.22 6.29 -9.64
N LEU A 35 -6.41 6.41 -8.59
CA LEU A 35 -4.95 6.51 -8.74
C LEU A 35 -4.33 5.17 -9.12
N THR A 36 -4.80 4.05 -8.58
CA THR A 36 -4.31 2.74 -9.00
C THR A 36 -4.66 2.48 -10.45
N LYS A 37 -5.88 2.82 -10.88
CA LYS A 37 -6.28 2.69 -12.28
C LYS A 37 -5.43 3.56 -13.21
N LYS A 38 -5.13 4.77 -12.80
CA LYS A 38 -4.29 5.70 -13.57
C LYS A 38 -2.93 5.07 -13.92
N HIS A 39 -2.37 4.30 -13.01
CA HIS A 39 -1.07 3.67 -13.20
C HIS A 39 -1.13 2.21 -13.64
N GLY A 40 -2.32 1.74 -14.00
CA GLY A 40 -2.50 0.36 -14.46
C GLY A 40 -2.31 -0.69 -13.38
N ILE A 41 -2.52 -0.32 -12.13
CA ILE A 41 -2.31 -1.20 -10.97
C ILE A 41 -3.64 -1.81 -10.55
N LYS A 42 -3.63 -3.12 -10.31
CA LYS A 42 -4.76 -3.82 -9.73
C LYS A 42 -4.45 -4.12 -8.27
N VAL A 43 -5.32 -3.69 -7.36
CA VAL A 43 -5.22 -4.06 -5.96
C VAL A 43 -5.82 -5.45 -5.80
N VAL A 44 -4.99 -6.44 -5.49
CA VAL A 44 -5.43 -7.83 -5.31
C VAL A 44 -6.20 -7.95 -3.99
N GLY A 45 -5.72 -7.29 -2.96
CA GLY A 45 -6.39 -7.25 -1.67
C GLY A 45 -5.68 -6.31 -0.71
N SER A 46 -6.39 -5.90 0.32
CA SER A 46 -5.85 -5.06 1.37
C SER A 46 -6.48 -5.46 2.70
N TRP A 47 -5.66 -5.63 3.71
CA TRP A 47 -6.10 -6.11 5.03
C TRP A 47 -5.49 -5.25 6.12
N VAL A 48 -6.19 -5.15 7.24
CA VAL A 48 -5.74 -4.36 8.39
C VAL A 48 -5.68 -5.24 9.62
N SER A 49 -4.54 -5.25 10.28
CA SER A 49 -4.43 -5.82 11.62
C SER A 49 -4.56 -4.66 12.61
N MET A 50 -5.76 -4.50 13.18
CA MET A 50 -6.03 -3.38 14.09
C MET A 50 -5.12 -3.37 15.31
N PRO A 51 -4.88 -4.51 16.01
CA PRO A 51 -4.01 -4.50 17.18
C PRO A 51 -2.57 -4.08 16.88
N GLU A 52 -2.10 -4.32 15.67
CA GLU A 52 -0.72 -4.01 15.28
C GLU A 52 -0.59 -2.68 14.56
N HIS A 53 -1.69 -2.00 14.28
CA HIS A 53 -1.70 -0.79 13.45
C HIS A 53 -1.00 -1.04 12.11
N LEU A 54 -1.29 -2.20 11.52
CA LEU A 54 -0.61 -2.67 10.31
C LEU A 54 -1.60 -2.83 9.17
N VAL A 55 -1.25 -2.28 8.01
CA VAL A 55 -2.00 -2.47 6.77
C VAL A 55 -1.13 -3.29 5.81
N VAL A 56 -1.71 -4.32 5.24
CA VAL A 56 -1.03 -5.16 4.24
C VAL A 56 -1.82 -5.07 2.94
N THR A 57 -1.14 -4.72 1.86
CA THR A 57 -1.76 -4.60 0.54
C THR A 57 -0.94 -5.37 -0.49
N VAL A 58 -1.62 -6.12 -1.33
CA VAL A 58 -0.99 -6.80 -2.46
C VAL A 58 -1.49 -6.14 -3.74
N CYS A 59 -0.54 -5.70 -4.56
CA CYS A 59 -0.82 -5.03 -5.82
C CYS A 59 -0.22 -5.80 -6.99
N ASP A 60 -0.93 -5.81 -8.11
CA ASP A 60 -0.38 -6.31 -9.38
C ASP A 60 -0.19 -5.10 -10.29
N ALA A 61 1.06 -4.77 -10.58
CA ALA A 61 1.44 -3.62 -11.39
C ALA A 61 2.13 -4.07 -12.67
N PRO A 62 2.08 -3.25 -13.75
CA PRO A 62 2.77 -3.60 -14.99
C PRO A 62 4.27 -3.75 -14.82
N ASN A 63 4.86 -2.90 -13.97
CA ASN A 63 6.31 -2.90 -13.72
C ASN A 63 6.59 -2.10 -12.44
N GLN A 64 7.86 -2.06 -12.06
CA GLN A 64 8.29 -1.34 -10.87
C GLN A 64 8.11 0.17 -10.99
N GLU A 65 8.29 0.72 -12.18
CA GLU A 65 8.13 2.15 -12.42
C GLU A 65 6.69 2.60 -12.17
N ALA A 66 5.70 1.81 -12.63
CA ALA A 66 4.29 2.12 -12.39
C ALA A 66 3.98 2.15 -10.89
N MET A 67 4.54 1.22 -10.15
CA MET A 67 4.36 1.16 -8.70
C MET A 67 4.98 2.37 -8.01
N LEU A 68 6.19 2.75 -8.43
CA LEU A 68 6.87 3.93 -7.90
C LEU A 68 6.08 5.21 -8.21
N ASN A 69 5.61 5.37 -9.44
CA ASN A 69 4.86 6.55 -9.84
C ASN A 69 3.55 6.69 -9.05
N TYR A 70 2.88 5.56 -8.79
CA TYR A 70 1.70 5.55 -7.93
C TYR A 70 2.04 6.03 -6.51
N MET A 71 3.11 5.52 -5.95
CA MET A 71 3.53 5.88 -4.59
C MET A 71 3.95 7.33 -4.46
N MET A 72 4.32 7.98 -5.57
CA MET A 72 4.71 9.39 -5.60
C MET A 72 3.51 10.33 -5.78
N GLU A 73 2.30 9.83 -5.97
CA GLU A 73 1.11 10.68 -6.02
C GLU A 73 0.94 11.42 -4.70
N PRO A 74 0.59 12.72 -4.72
CA PRO A 74 0.54 13.53 -3.49
C PRO A 74 -0.33 12.94 -2.38
N GLU A 75 -1.49 12.40 -2.73
CA GLU A 75 -2.42 11.83 -1.76
C GLU A 75 -1.85 10.57 -1.10
N ILE A 76 -1.08 9.79 -1.88
CA ILE A 76 -0.44 8.58 -1.36
C ILE A 76 0.74 8.95 -0.47
N MET A 77 1.55 9.92 -0.90
CA MET A 77 2.68 10.40 -0.11
C MET A 77 2.24 11.03 1.19
N ALA A 78 1.14 11.79 1.17
CA ALA A 78 0.62 12.42 2.38
C ALA A 78 0.25 11.36 3.43
N TRP A 79 -0.43 10.29 3.02
CA TRP A 79 -0.76 9.20 3.93
C TRP A 79 0.49 8.45 4.40
N SER A 80 1.43 8.20 3.49
CA SER A 80 2.71 7.54 3.83
C SER A 80 3.51 8.29 4.88
N GLY A 81 3.35 9.61 4.98
CA GLY A 81 4.03 10.42 5.97
C GLY A 81 3.62 10.11 7.42
N TYR A 82 2.52 9.41 7.63
CA TYR A 82 2.05 9.01 8.96
C TYR A 82 2.46 7.60 9.34
N GLN A 83 3.22 6.93 8.51
CA GLN A 83 3.52 5.50 8.73
C GLN A 83 4.92 5.14 8.25
N VAL A 84 5.36 3.97 8.68
CA VAL A 84 6.54 3.32 8.12
C VAL A 84 6.02 2.32 7.09
N ALA A 85 6.31 2.59 5.83
CA ALA A 85 5.81 1.77 4.72
C ALA A 85 6.96 1.08 4.02
N GLU A 86 6.75 -0.18 3.67
CA GLU A 86 7.69 -0.96 2.88
C GLU A 86 6.96 -1.56 1.69
N THR A 87 7.59 -1.51 0.53
CA THR A 87 7.05 -2.08 -0.71
C THR A 87 8.12 -2.96 -1.33
N ARG A 88 7.77 -4.21 -1.60
CA ARG A 88 8.72 -5.17 -2.16
C ARG A 88 8.07 -6.00 -3.26
N PRO A 89 8.81 -6.31 -4.32
CA PRO A 89 8.33 -7.27 -5.31
C PRO A 89 8.30 -8.66 -4.68
N VAL A 90 7.28 -9.43 -5.02
CA VAL A 90 7.13 -10.79 -4.53
C VAL A 90 6.73 -11.72 -5.67
N LEU A 91 7.00 -12.99 -5.47
CA LEU A 91 6.51 -14.06 -6.34
C LEU A 91 5.46 -14.83 -5.58
N THR A 92 4.54 -15.45 -6.30
CA THR A 92 3.68 -16.46 -5.69
C THR A 92 4.55 -17.64 -5.28
N LEU A 93 4.09 -18.40 -4.30
CA LEU A 93 4.81 -19.61 -3.89
C LEU A 93 5.00 -20.56 -5.07
N GLU A 94 3.99 -20.67 -5.92
CA GLU A 94 4.03 -21.50 -7.14
C GLU A 94 5.14 -21.05 -8.10
N GLU A 95 5.24 -19.74 -8.35
CA GLU A 95 6.31 -19.20 -9.20
C GLU A 95 7.69 -19.43 -8.57
N ALA A 96 7.81 -19.21 -7.27
CA ALA A 96 9.07 -19.41 -6.57
C ALA A 96 9.52 -20.87 -6.60
N ALA A 97 8.58 -21.81 -6.55
CA ALA A 97 8.88 -23.23 -6.60
C ALA A 97 9.60 -23.66 -7.89
N LYS A 98 9.40 -22.92 -8.97
CA LYS A 98 10.06 -23.20 -10.25
C LYS A 98 11.58 -23.00 -10.19
N PHE A 99 12.04 -22.16 -9.28
CA PHE A 99 13.46 -21.90 -9.10
C PHE A 99 14.16 -22.97 -8.24
N ALA A 100 13.41 -23.86 -7.62
CA ALA A 100 13.95 -24.88 -6.73
C ALA A 100 14.26 -26.23 -7.45
N LYS A 101 14.14 -26.26 -8.74
CA LYS A 101 14.39 -27.48 -9.54
C LYS A 101 15.87 -27.68 -9.82
#